data_8fa48bf87d837eb84313128c0e352578
#
_entry.id   8fa48bf87d837eb84313128c0e352578
#
_cell.length_a   1.000
_cell.length_b   1.000
_cell.length_c   1.000
_cell.angle_alpha   90.00
_cell.angle_beta   90.00
_cell.angle_gamma   90.00
#
_symmetry.space_group_name_H-M   'P 1'
#
loop_
_entity.id
_entity.type
_entity.pdbx_description
1 polymer ?
#
loop_
_entity_poly.entity_id
_entity_poly.type
_entity_poly.pdbx_seq_one_letter_code
_entity_poly.pdbx_strand_id
1 'polypeptide(L)'
;MAYDLVIKNGSIVDGSGAPAYQADLGINGGKIALIGRIREDGKATIDAEGHIVAPGFIDGHTHMDAQVFWDRIGSSSCYHGVTSVVMGNCGFTLAPCTEEKAELAMRNLERAEDIARESMVEGITWSWETYPDYLAAVESQPKGMNYAGYIGHSALRTYVMGERAFTDQASEDELATMCRLVQELSLIHISEPTRPERISYAGFCVKKK
;
A
#
# COMPACT_ATOMS: atom_id res chain seq x y z
N MET A 1 3.81 30.76 12.44
CA MET A 1 3.62 29.47 13.14
C MET A 1 4.79 28.59 12.79
N ALA A 2 5.37 27.88 13.76
CA ALA A 2 6.47 26.96 13.47
C ALA A 2 5.96 25.76 12.67
N TYR A 3 6.71 25.30 11.68
CA TYR A 3 6.43 24.08 10.92
C TYR A 3 6.58 22.85 11.84
N ASP A 4 5.82 21.79 11.56
CA ASP A 4 6.01 20.51 12.24
C ASP A 4 7.34 19.87 11.85
N LEU A 5 7.69 19.97 10.55
CA LEU A 5 8.96 19.53 10.00
C LEU A 5 9.47 20.54 8.96
N VAL A 6 10.76 20.84 9.01
CA VAL A 6 11.46 21.58 7.94
C VAL A 6 12.57 20.69 7.39
N ILE A 7 12.64 20.57 6.07
CA ILE A 7 13.76 19.96 5.35
C ILE A 7 14.53 21.08 4.69
N LYS A 8 15.80 21.31 5.09
CA LYS A 8 16.62 22.41 4.60
C LYS A 8 17.66 21.98 3.60
N ASN A 9 18.09 22.90 2.78
CA ASN A 9 19.23 22.78 1.86
C ASN A 9 19.11 21.66 0.83
N GLY A 10 17.90 21.20 0.55
CA GLY A 10 17.66 20.09 -0.38
C GLY A 10 17.70 20.48 -1.85
N SER A 11 18.11 19.55 -2.69
CA SER A 11 17.92 19.62 -4.14
C SER A 11 16.56 19.02 -4.49
N ILE A 12 15.57 19.87 -4.76
CA ILE A 12 14.19 19.43 -4.98
C ILE A 12 14.03 18.85 -6.39
N VAL A 13 13.44 17.65 -6.47
CA VAL A 13 12.97 17.00 -7.69
C VAL A 13 11.51 16.68 -7.48
N ASP A 14 10.62 17.51 -8.00
CA ASP A 14 9.20 17.50 -7.65
C ASP A 14 8.32 16.63 -8.58
N GLY A 15 8.93 15.96 -9.56
CA GLY A 15 8.21 15.11 -10.52
C GLY A 15 7.57 15.86 -11.68
N SER A 16 7.69 17.18 -11.76
CA SER A 16 7.14 17.98 -12.87
C SER A 16 7.89 17.81 -14.21
N GLY A 17 9.06 17.17 -14.18
CA GLY A 17 9.97 17.10 -15.32
C GLY A 17 10.89 18.33 -15.45
N ALA A 18 10.74 19.32 -14.57
CA ALA A 18 11.66 20.46 -14.50
C ALA A 18 13.03 20.06 -13.93
N PRO A 19 14.10 20.82 -14.23
CA PRO A 19 15.40 20.61 -13.60
C PRO A 19 15.31 20.73 -12.06
N ALA A 20 16.16 19.98 -11.35
CA ALA A 20 16.28 20.10 -9.91
C ALA A 20 16.66 21.53 -9.48
N TYR A 21 16.10 22.00 -8.39
CA TYR A 21 16.36 23.33 -7.82
C TYR A 21 16.61 23.27 -6.31
N GLN A 22 17.33 24.24 -5.78
CA GLN A 22 17.64 24.33 -4.34
C GLN A 22 16.48 25.02 -3.62
N ALA A 23 15.90 24.35 -2.63
CA ALA A 23 14.89 24.93 -1.77
C ALA A 23 14.79 24.17 -0.43
N ASP A 24 14.13 24.80 0.52
CA ASP A 24 13.67 24.18 1.76
C ASP A 24 12.21 23.76 1.62
N LEU A 25 11.80 22.80 2.42
CA LEU A 25 10.45 22.28 2.48
C LEU A 25 9.87 22.42 3.87
N GLY A 26 8.75 23.12 4.02
CA GLY A 26 8.01 23.25 5.26
C GLY A 26 6.75 22.40 5.25
N ILE A 27 6.56 21.60 6.31
CA ILE A 27 5.46 20.64 6.45
C ILE A 27 4.66 20.96 7.71
N ASN A 28 3.34 21.01 7.59
CA ASN A 28 2.39 21.17 8.69
C ASN A 28 1.22 20.19 8.53
N GLY A 29 0.88 19.49 9.60
CA GLY A 29 -0.23 18.55 9.61
C GLY A 29 -0.09 17.47 8.52
N GLY A 30 1.15 17.01 8.25
CA GLY A 30 1.44 16.02 7.23
C GLY A 30 1.35 16.53 5.78
N LYS A 31 1.15 17.83 5.57
CA LYS A 31 1.03 18.44 4.22
C LYS A 31 2.18 19.41 3.96
N ILE A 32 2.63 19.48 2.70
CA ILE A 32 3.58 20.50 2.26
C ILE A 32 2.88 21.86 2.35
N ALA A 33 3.41 22.73 3.22
CA ALA A 33 2.89 24.07 3.40
C ALA A 33 3.66 25.11 2.57
N LEU A 34 4.97 24.87 2.34
CA LEU A 34 5.83 25.77 1.56
C LEU A 34 6.99 24.99 0.95
N ILE A 35 7.30 25.29 -0.30
CA ILE A 35 8.57 24.98 -0.95
C ILE A 35 9.22 26.30 -1.29
N GLY A 36 10.39 26.60 -0.71
CA GLY A 36 11.07 27.87 -0.89
C GLY A 36 12.14 28.08 0.16
N ARG A 37 12.47 29.32 0.47
CA ARG A 37 13.46 29.66 1.49
C ARG A 37 12.81 29.76 2.86
N ILE A 38 13.20 28.92 3.81
CA ILE A 38 12.70 28.92 5.19
C ILE A 38 13.84 29.25 6.14
N ARG A 39 13.72 30.37 6.85
CA ARG A 39 14.75 30.84 7.79
C ARG A 39 14.64 30.13 9.14
N GLU A 40 13.42 29.91 9.57
CA GLU A 40 13.10 29.35 10.88
C GLU A 40 13.29 27.81 10.87
N ASP A 41 13.55 27.27 12.04
CA ASP A 41 13.51 25.82 12.27
C ASP A 41 12.08 25.36 12.52
N GLY A 42 11.77 24.11 12.17
CA GLY A 42 10.53 23.43 12.55
C GLY A 42 10.63 22.84 13.97
N LYS A 43 9.54 22.19 14.42
CA LYS A 43 9.59 21.33 15.61
C LYS A 43 10.63 20.22 15.44
N ALA A 44 10.77 19.73 14.21
CA ALA A 44 11.88 18.91 13.75
C ALA A 44 12.50 19.55 12.50
N THR A 45 13.81 19.40 12.32
CA THR A 45 14.53 19.91 11.14
C THR A 45 15.47 18.83 10.62
N ILE A 46 15.42 18.60 9.31
CA ILE A 46 16.33 17.70 8.60
C ILE A 46 17.21 18.55 7.69
N ASP A 47 18.52 18.42 7.79
CA ASP A 47 19.46 19.01 6.84
C ASP A 47 19.65 18.02 5.66
N ALA A 48 19.23 18.45 4.48
CA ALA A 48 19.31 17.69 3.23
C ALA A 48 20.45 18.23 2.33
N GLU A 49 21.45 18.91 2.87
CA GLU A 49 22.58 19.37 2.08
C GLU A 49 23.26 18.20 1.35
N GLY A 50 23.44 18.33 0.05
CA GLY A 50 23.99 17.29 -0.80
C GLY A 50 23.03 16.13 -1.13
N HIS A 51 21.76 16.20 -0.69
CA HIS A 51 20.74 15.19 -0.95
C HIS A 51 19.69 15.70 -1.94
N ILE A 52 19.02 14.73 -2.57
CA ILE A 52 17.80 14.98 -3.35
C ILE A 52 16.60 14.83 -2.42
N VAL A 53 15.68 15.78 -2.50
CA VAL A 53 14.36 15.71 -1.87
C VAL A 53 13.33 15.54 -2.96
N ALA A 54 12.64 14.42 -2.98
CA ALA A 54 11.67 14.07 -3.99
C ALA A 54 10.44 13.39 -3.36
N PRO A 55 9.30 13.35 -4.05
CA PRO A 55 8.21 12.44 -3.68
C PRO A 55 8.73 11.02 -3.58
N GLY A 56 8.19 10.25 -2.63
CA GLY A 56 8.51 8.83 -2.52
C GLY A 56 8.04 8.05 -3.74
N PHE A 57 8.69 6.93 -4.02
CA PHE A 57 8.29 6.08 -5.14
C PHE A 57 6.97 5.36 -4.83
N ILE A 58 6.19 5.17 -5.90
CA ILE A 58 4.99 4.32 -5.87
C ILE A 58 5.36 3.02 -6.59
N ASP A 59 5.33 1.91 -5.86
CA ASP A 59 5.51 0.59 -6.46
C ASP A 59 4.13 0.03 -6.83
N GLY A 60 3.84 -0.01 -8.12
CA GLY A 60 2.56 -0.44 -8.66
C GLY A 60 2.39 -1.96 -8.75
N HIS A 61 3.39 -2.75 -8.39
CA HIS A 61 3.34 -4.20 -8.49
C HIS A 61 4.05 -4.88 -7.33
N THR A 62 3.31 -5.19 -6.28
CA THR A 62 3.84 -5.87 -5.09
C THR A 62 2.93 -7.00 -4.63
N HIS A 63 3.49 -7.89 -3.79
CA HIS A 63 2.80 -8.99 -3.14
C HIS A 63 2.90 -8.88 -1.62
N MET A 64 2.71 -7.68 -1.12
CA MET A 64 2.78 -7.38 0.31
C MET A 64 1.51 -7.72 1.09
N ASP A 65 0.56 -8.41 0.47
CA ASP A 65 -0.76 -8.74 1.02
C ASP A 65 -0.69 -9.42 2.39
N ALA A 66 0.29 -10.31 2.57
CA ALA A 66 0.54 -10.99 3.83
C ALA A 66 1.59 -10.24 4.67
N GLN A 67 2.66 -9.77 4.04
CA GLN A 67 3.83 -9.18 4.70
C GLN A 67 3.47 -7.96 5.57
N VAL A 68 2.47 -7.17 5.19
CA VAL A 68 2.02 -5.98 5.93
C VAL A 68 1.65 -6.29 7.40
N PHE A 69 1.29 -7.53 7.73
CA PHE A 69 0.88 -7.92 9.08
C PHE A 69 2.06 -8.16 10.03
N TRP A 70 3.26 -8.47 9.51
CA TRP A 70 4.47 -8.66 10.34
C TRP A 70 5.60 -7.67 10.04
N ASP A 71 5.73 -7.20 8.79
CA ASP A 71 6.67 -6.14 8.41
C ASP A 71 5.91 -4.85 8.10
N ARG A 72 5.47 -4.18 9.16
CA ARG A 72 4.59 -3.02 9.10
C ARG A 72 5.18 -1.81 8.38
N ILE A 73 6.49 -1.72 8.26
CA ILE A 73 7.16 -0.64 7.54
C ILE A 73 7.46 -1.01 6.08
N GLY A 74 7.25 -2.29 5.69
CA GLY A 74 7.61 -2.77 4.37
C GLY A 74 9.08 -2.56 4.08
N SER A 75 9.95 -3.07 4.97
CA SER A 75 11.38 -2.73 5.06
C SER A 75 12.12 -2.93 3.76
N SER A 76 11.81 -4.01 3.01
CA SER A 76 12.42 -4.30 1.71
C SER A 76 12.18 -3.21 0.66
N SER A 77 11.05 -2.50 0.72
CA SER A 77 10.69 -1.42 -0.21
C SER A 77 10.94 -0.04 0.39
N CYS A 78 10.57 0.17 1.66
CA CYS A 78 10.71 1.44 2.36
C CYS A 78 12.16 1.95 2.35
N TYR A 79 13.15 1.10 2.59
CA TYR A 79 14.57 1.48 2.57
C TYR A 79 15.10 1.85 1.18
N HIS A 80 14.34 1.55 0.13
CA HIS A 80 14.63 1.99 -1.24
C HIS A 80 13.86 3.25 -1.65
N GLY A 81 13.15 3.89 -0.70
CA GLY A 81 12.41 5.12 -0.93
C GLY A 81 11.01 4.93 -1.48
N VAL A 82 10.48 3.71 -1.45
CA VAL A 82 9.06 3.45 -1.74
C VAL A 82 8.22 3.92 -0.56
N THR A 83 7.17 4.67 -0.83
CA THR A 83 6.25 5.22 0.17
C THR A 83 4.80 4.81 -0.04
N SER A 84 4.51 4.24 -1.20
CA SER A 84 3.20 3.71 -1.53
C SER A 84 3.35 2.43 -2.35
N VAL A 85 2.55 1.42 -2.07
CA VAL A 85 2.56 0.15 -2.79
C VAL A 85 1.16 -0.23 -3.22
N VAL A 86 1.08 -0.93 -4.36
CA VAL A 86 -0.15 -1.59 -4.82
C VAL A 86 0.06 -3.08 -4.72
N MET A 87 -0.76 -3.75 -3.93
CA MET A 87 -0.73 -5.20 -3.70
C MET A 87 -1.90 -5.90 -4.40
N GLY A 88 -1.96 -7.23 -4.33
CA GLY A 88 -3.00 -8.02 -5.00
C GLY A 88 -2.71 -8.26 -6.47
N ASN A 89 -1.48 -8.11 -6.89
CA ASN A 89 -1.06 -8.32 -8.27
C ASN A 89 -1.12 -9.81 -8.65
N CYS A 90 -1.00 -10.10 -9.94
CA CYS A 90 -1.04 -11.46 -10.50
C CYS A 90 -2.29 -12.26 -10.14
N GLY A 91 -3.30 -11.64 -9.55
CA GLY A 91 -4.55 -12.28 -9.14
C GLY A 91 -4.50 -12.96 -7.77
N PHE A 92 -3.42 -12.78 -7.00
CA PHE A 92 -3.26 -13.39 -5.68
C PHE A 92 -3.48 -12.36 -4.58
N THR A 93 -4.47 -12.60 -3.72
CA THR A 93 -4.78 -11.78 -2.55
C THR A 93 -5.27 -12.66 -1.40
N LEU A 94 -5.35 -12.09 -0.20
CA LEU A 94 -5.89 -12.74 0.98
C LEU A 94 -7.37 -12.43 1.24
N ALA A 95 -8.02 -11.71 0.33
CA ALA A 95 -9.46 -11.38 0.41
C ALA A 95 -10.10 -11.30 -0.99
N PRO A 96 -11.41 -11.65 -1.11
CA PRO A 96 -12.28 -12.11 -0.02
C PRO A 96 -11.91 -13.53 0.44
N CYS A 97 -12.04 -13.79 1.73
CA CYS A 97 -11.74 -15.10 2.29
C CYS A 97 -12.30 -15.25 3.69
N THR A 98 -13.04 -16.32 3.97
CA THR A 98 -13.43 -16.66 5.32
C THR A 98 -12.25 -17.28 6.07
N GLU A 99 -12.24 -17.19 7.41
CA GLU A 99 -11.21 -17.83 8.24
C GLU A 99 -11.08 -19.33 7.96
N GLU A 100 -12.20 -20.02 7.75
CA GLU A 100 -12.23 -21.45 7.40
C GLU A 100 -11.53 -21.78 6.09
N LYS A 101 -11.47 -20.82 5.15
CA LYS A 101 -10.82 -20.95 3.84
C LYS A 101 -9.43 -20.30 3.79
N ALA A 102 -8.94 -19.75 4.89
CA ALA A 102 -7.64 -19.05 4.95
C ALA A 102 -6.49 -19.92 4.43
N GLU A 103 -6.53 -21.22 4.73
CA GLU A 103 -5.55 -22.19 4.23
C GLU A 103 -5.47 -22.23 2.69
N LEU A 104 -6.61 -22.08 1.99
CA LEU A 104 -6.62 -22.05 0.52
C LEU A 104 -5.97 -20.76 -0.03
N ALA A 105 -6.24 -19.63 0.61
CA ALA A 105 -5.67 -18.35 0.22
C ALA A 105 -4.15 -18.35 0.46
N MET A 106 -3.69 -18.84 1.61
CA MET A 106 -2.27 -18.97 1.93
C MET A 106 -1.54 -19.91 0.97
N ARG A 107 -2.16 -21.03 0.60
CA ARG A 107 -1.59 -21.98 -0.37
C ARG A 107 -1.43 -21.37 -1.77
N ASN A 108 -2.33 -20.49 -2.18
CA ASN A 108 -2.20 -19.76 -3.42
C ASN A 108 -0.99 -18.82 -3.39
N LEU A 109 -0.85 -18.08 -2.30
CA LEU A 109 0.23 -17.11 -2.14
C LEU A 109 1.60 -17.80 -1.98
N GLU A 110 1.67 -18.88 -1.22
CA GLU A 110 2.87 -19.71 -1.08
C GLU A 110 3.40 -20.19 -2.45
N ARG A 111 2.49 -20.67 -3.30
CA ARG A 111 2.86 -21.17 -4.63
C ARG A 111 3.28 -20.07 -5.60
N ALA A 112 2.70 -18.90 -5.45
CA ALA A 112 2.92 -17.79 -6.38
C ALA A 112 4.18 -16.97 -6.02
N GLU A 113 4.45 -16.82 -4.71
CA GLU A 113 5.38 -15.79 -4.21
C GLU A 113 6.49 -16.37 -3.31
N ASP A 114 6.59 -17.68 -3.18
CA ASP A 114 7.56 -18.36 -2.29
C ASP A 114 7.50 -17.86 -0.83
N ILE A 115 6.34 -17.38 -0.38
CA ILE A 115 6.13 -16.98 1.01
C ILE A 115 5.78 -18.22 1.81
N ALA A 116 6.65 -18.63 2.73
CA ALA A 116 6.41 -19.80 3.56
C ALA A 116 5.07 -19.69 4.30
N ARG A 117 4.25 -20.74 4.20
CA ARG A 117 2.94 -20.79 4.83
C ARG A 117 3.00 -20.61 6.34
N GLU A 118 4.02 -21.19 6.98
CA GLU A 118 4.28 -21.05 8.40
C GLU A 118 4.43 -19.59 8.82
N SER A 119 5.09 -18.78 7.99
CA SER A 119 5.24 -17.34 8.24
C SER A 119 3.90 -16.60 8.17
N MET A 120 3.02 -17.01 7.26
CA MET A 120 1.68 -16.43 7.14
C MET A 120 0.79 -16.84 8.33
N VAL A 121 0.84 -18.10 8.74
CA VAL A 121 0.07 -18.61 9.90
C VAL A 121 0.49 -17.91 11.19
N GLU A 122 1.79 -17.71 11.41
CA GLU A 122 2.30 -17.02 12.59
C GLU A 122 2.08 -15.50 12.53
N GLY A 123 2.26 -14.92 11.35
CA GLY A 123 2.25 -13.46 11.15
C GLY A 123 0.86 -12.85 11.03
N ILE A 124 -0.17 -13.62 10.67
CA ILE A 124 -1.51 -13.10 10.36
C ILE A 124 -2.51 -13.52 11.42
N THR A 125 -3.11 -12.55 12.11
CA THR A 125 -4.34 -12.77 12.86
C THR A 125 -5.53 -12.51 11.95
N TRP A 126 -6.20 -13.58 11.50
CA TRP A 126 -7.31 -13.48 10.56
C TRP A 126 -8.50 -12.76 11.20
N SER A 127 -8.98 -11.68 10.59
CA SER A 127 -10.06 -10.84 11.14
C SER A 127 -10.98 -10.26 10.06
N TRP A 128 -10.94 -10.81 8.85
CA TRP A 128 -11.74 -10.33 7.71
C TRP A 128 -12.40 -11.47 6.96
N GLU A 129 -13.45 -11.14 6.23
CA GLU A 129 -14.07 -12.01 5.25
C GLU A 129 -14.12 -11.30 3.89
N THR A 130 -14.59 -10.05 3.89
CA THR A 130 -14.69 -9.26 2.66
C THR A 130 -13.40 -8.49 2.37
N TYR A 131 -13.25 -8.01 1.14
CA TYR A 131 -12.11 -7.16 0.79
C TYR A 131 -12.09 -5.83 1.54
N PRO A 132 -13.22 -5.13 1.77
CA PRO A 132 -13.27 -3.97 2.65
C PRO A 132 -12.81 -4.25 4.09
N ASP A 133 -13.18 -5.40 4.66
CA ASP A 133 -12.72 -5.79 5.99
C ASP A 133 -11.20 -5.99 6.03
N TYR A 134 -10.65 -6.63 5.00
CA TYR A 134 -9.21 -6.78 4.83
C TYR A 134 -8.50 -5.42 4.75
N LEU A 135 -9.01 -4.49 3.95
CA LEU A 135 -8.44 -3.14 3.90
C LEU A 135 -8.55 -2.42 5.25
N ALA A 136 -9.63 -2.62 5.99
CA ALA A 136 -9.78 -2.08 7.34
C ALA A 136 -8.77 -2.72 8.31
N ALA A 137 -8.52 -4.03 8.21
CA ALA A 137 -7.50 -4.72 8.98
C ALA A 137 -6.10 -4.17 8.67
N VAL A 138 -5.76 -3.96 7.40
CA VAL A 138 -4.51 -3.30 6.98
C VAL A 138 -4.45 -1.86 7.51
N GLU A 139 -5.55 -1.09 7.42
CA GLU A 139 -5.61 0.30 7.88
C GLU A 139 -5.40 0.41 9.39
N SER A 140 -5.86 -0.56 10.16
CA SER A 140 -5.70 -0.60 11.62
C SER A 140 -4.24 -0.80 12.07
N GLN A 141 -3.35 -1.30 11.18
CA GLN A 141 -1.94 -1.52 11.52
C GLN A 141 -1.17 -0.20 11.55
N PRO A 142 -0.26 -0.02 12.52
CA PRO A 142 0.73 1.06 12.43
C PRO A 142 1.68 0.73 11.27
N LYS A 143 1.61 1.50 10.19
CA LYS A 143 2.33 1.20 8.94
C LYS A 143 3.19 2.37 8.48
N GLY A 144 4.33 2.04 7.87
CA GLY A 144 5.32 3.01 7.37
C GLY A 144 5.08 3.48 5.93
N MET A 145 4.16 2.81 5.20
CA MET A 145 3.86 3.11 3.80
C MET A 145 2.35 3.19 3.59
N ASN A 146 1.94 3.76 2.46
CA ASN A 146 0.56 3.70 2.00
C ASN A 146 0.33 2.41 1.22
N TYR A 147 -0.83 1.80 1.42
CA TYR A 147 -1.23 0.57 0.74
C TYR A 147 -2.48 0.83 -0.09
N ALA A 148 -2.44 0.40 -1.33
CA ALA A 148 -3.58 0.21 -2.21
C ALA A 148 -3.59 -1.24 -2.67
N GLY A 149 -4.73 -1.74 -3.16
CA GLY A 149 -4.77 -3.12 -3.59
C GLY A 149 -5.82 -3.41 -4.65
N TYR A 150 -5.55 -4.48 -5.39
CA TYR A 150 -6.49 -5.08 -6.32
C TYR A 150 -7.20 -6.25 -5.67
N ILE A 151 -8.38 -6.59 -6.16
CA ILE A 151 -9.03 -7.85 -5.84
C ILE A 151 -8.43 -8.96 -6.70
N GLY A 152 -7.98 -10.03 -6.07
CA GLY A 152 -7.34 -11.16 -6.77
C GLY A 152 -8.36 -12.16 -7.32
N HIS A 153 -8.19 -12.53 -8.58
CA HIS A 153 -9.00 -13.57 -9.23
C HIS A 153 -8.94 -14.91 -8.48
N SER A 154 -7.75 -15.30 -8.00
CA SER A 154 -7.57 -16.55 -7.25
C SER A 154 -8.35 -16.54 -5.93
N ALA A 155 -8.33 -15.39 -5.20
CA ALA A 155 -9.10 -15.23 -3.98
C ALA A 155 -10.61 -15.33 -4.24
N LEU A 156 -11.11 -14.65 -5.28
CA LEU A 156 -12.52 -14.75 -5.67
C LEU A 156 -12.94 -16.19 -5.97
N ARG A 157 -12.12 -16.92 -6.73
CA ARG A 157 -12.41 -18.31 -7.06
C ARG A 157 -12.44 -19.21 -5.84
N THR A 158 -11.43 -19.12 -4.99
CA THR A 158 -11.37 -19.95 -3.78
C THR A 158 -12.45 -19.58 -2.76
N TYR A 159 -12.83 -18.31 -2.69
CA TYR A 159 -13.95 -17.87 -1.86
C TYR A 159 -15.28 -18.45 -2.31
N VAL A 160 -15.58 -18.45 -3.62
CA VAL A 160 -16.85 -18.92 -4.17
C VAL A 160 -16.86 -20.44 -4.31
N MET A 161 -15.81 -21.04 -4.89
CA MET A 161 -15.77 -22.45 -5.29
C MET A 161 -15.08 -23.38 -4.28
N GLY A 162 -14.35 -22.84 -3.31
CA GLY A 162 -13.53 -23.64 -2.38
C GLY A 162 -12.43 -24.41 -3.11
N GLU A 163 -12.19 -25.66 -2.73
CA GLU A 163 -11.18 -26.55 -3.35
C GLU A 163 -11.38 -26.77 -4.85
N ARG A 164 -12.63 -26.71 -5.32
CA ARG A 164 -12.95 -26.84 -6.75
C ARG A 164 -12.33 -25.72 -7.61
N ALA A 165 -11.94 -24.60 -6.99
CA ALA A 165 -11.26 -23.51 -7.67
C ALA A 165 -9.98 -23.94 -8.41
N PHE A 166 -9.34 -25.02 -7.99
CA PHE A 166 -8.06 -25.49 -8.54
C PHE A 166 -8.22 -26.46 -9.72
N THR A 167 -9.36 -27.12 -9.83
CA THR A 167 -9.56 -28.23 -10.77
C THR A 167 -10.72 -28.03 -11.73
N ASP A 168 -11.76 -27.27 -11.32
CA ASP A 168 -13.03 -27.22 -12.03
C ASP A 168 -13.26 -25.85 -12.70
N GLN A 169 -14.13 -25.84 -13.68
CA GLN A 169 -14.71 -24.60 -14.19
C GLN A 169 -15.82 -24.11 -13.26
N ALA A 170 -15.95 -22.78 -13.16
CA ALA A 170 -17.04 -22.17 -12.43
C ALA A 170 -18.37 -22.40 -13.15
N SER A 171 -19.44 -22.68 -12.40
CA SER A 171 -20.80 -22.64 -12.92
C SER A 171 -21.22 -21.21 -13.26
N GLU A 172 -22.34 -21.05 -13.97
CA GLU A 172 -22.89 -19.73 -14.27
C GLU A 172 -23.26 -18.94 -13.01
N ASP A 173 -23.81 -19.60 -11.98
CA ASP A 173 -24.16 -18.98 -10.71
C ASP A 173 -22.91 -18.55 -9.91
N GLU A 174 -21.87 -19.36 -9.91
CA GLU A 174 -20.58 -19.05 -9.28
C GLU A 174 -19.91 -17.86 -10.00
N LEU A 175 -19.95 -17.85 -11.33
CA LEU A 175 -19.43 -16.74 -12.11
C LEU A 175 -20.21 -15.44 -11.85
N ALA A 176 -21.55 -15.51 -11.82
CA ALA A 176 -22.40 -14.37 -11.49
C ALA A 176 -22.09 -13.83 -10.09
N THR A 177 -21.84 -14.71 -9.12
CA THR A 177 -21.45 -14.33 -7.77
C THR A 177 -20.09 -13.63 -7.75
N MET A 178 -19.08 -14.14 -8.44
CA MET A 178 -17.78 -13.49 -8.57
C MET A 178 -17.89 -12.11 -9.23
N CYS A 179 -18.67 -12.00 -10.31
CA CYS A 179 -18.90 -10.71 -10.97
C CYS A 179 -19.55 -9.68 -10.04
N ARG A 180 -20.54 -10.10 -9.25
CA ARG A 180 -21.20 -9.22 -8.26
C ARG A 180 -20.21 -8.72 -7.21
N LEU A 181 -19.38 -9.60 -6.65
CA LEU A 181 -18.34 -9.22 -5.69
C LEU A 181 -17.36 -8.19 -6.27
N VAL A 182 -16.93 -8.37 -7.52
CA VAL A 182 -16.07 -7.38 -8.20
C VAL A 182 -16.78 -6.05 -8.40
N GLN A 183 -18.07 -6.07 -8.79
CA GLN A 183 -18.85 -4.86 -8.97
C GLN A 183 -19.03 -4.08 -7.66
N GLU A 184 -19.38 -4.77 -6.58
CA GLU A 184 -19.50 -4.17 -5.24
C GLU A 184 -18.20 -3.45 -4.85
N LEU A 185 -17.06 -4.06 -5.07
CA LEU A 185 -15.75 -3.48 -4.78
C LEU A 185 -15.40 -2.31 -5.70
N SER A 186 -15.72 -2.42 -7.00
CA SER A 186 -15.50 -1.34 -7.97
C SER A 186 -16.31 -0.10 -7.62
N LEU A 187 -17.55 -0.26 -7.14
CA LEU A 187 -18.40 0.84 -6.72
C LEU A 187 -17.87 1.55 -5.47
N ILE A 188 -17.31 0.81 -4.52
CA ILE A 188 -16.69 1.38 -3.32
C ILE A 188 -15.44 2.19 -3.66
N HIS A 189 -14.64 1.75 -4.62
CA HIS A 189 -13.44 2.46 -5.07
C HIS A 189 -13.71 3.62 -6.03
N ILE A 190 -14.75 3.52 -6.87
CA ILE A 190 -15.13 4.59 -7.83
C ILE A 190 -15.93 5.69 -7.13
N SER A 191 -16.66 5.37 -6.05
CA SER A 191 -17.45 6.37 -5.33
C SER A 191 -16.62 7.31 -4.44
N GLU A 192 -15.33 7.08 -4.24
CA GLU A 192 -14.44 7.94 -3.47
C GLU A 192 -13.19 8.42 -4.22
N PRO A 193 -13.28 8.96 -5.45
CA PRO A 193 -12.14 9.67 -6.04
C PRO A 193 -11.85 11.01 -5.35
N THR A 194 -12.64 11.35 -4.34
CA THR A 194 -12.66 12.68 -3.72
C THR A 194 -12.12 12.73 -2.30
N ARG A 195 -11.43 11.67 -1.79
CA ARG A 195 -10.63 11.81 -0.57
C ARG A 195 -9.16 12.08 -0.91
N PRO A 196 -8.80 13.36 -1.24
CA PRO A 196 -7.40 13.76 -1.40
C PRO A 196 -6.60 13.59 -0.11
N GLU A 197 -7.28 13.40 1.02
CA GLU A 197 -6.65 13.37 2.34
C GLU A 197 -5.86 12.09 2.61
N ARG A 198 -6.21 10.96 2.00
CA ARG A 198 -5.47 9.69 2.18
C ARG A 198 -4.25 9.53 1.28
N ILE A 199 -4.18 10.25 0.17
CA ILE A 199 -3.03 10.27 -0.76
C ILE A 199 -2.02 11.36 -0.35
N SER A 200 -2.37 12.24 0.57
CA SER A 200 -1.54 13.39 0.95
C SER A 200 -0.34 13.05 1.87
N TYR A 201 -0.20 11.82 2.32
CA TYR A 201 1.01 11.34 2.99
C TYR A 201 1.99 10.74 1.98
N ALA A 202 2.30 11.48 0.91
CA ALA A 202 3.46 11.17 0.12
C ALA A 202 4.68 11.36 1.03
N GLY A 203 5.23 10.26 1.54
CA GLY A 203 6.50 10.30 2.24
C GLY A 203 7.57 10.82 1.28
N PHE A 204 8.54 11.55 1.82
CA PHE A 204 9.68 12.03 1.04
C PHE A 204 10.84 11.05 1.21
N CYS A 205 11.45 10.70 0.09
CA CYS A 205 12.70 9.96 0.10
C CYS A 205 13.86 10.97 0.04
N VAL A 206 14.75 10.91 1.03
CA VAL A 206 16.01 11.65 1.03
C VAL A 206 17.12 10.67 0.65
N LYS A 207 17.66 10.80 -0.56
CA LYS A 207 18.74 9.95 -1.05
C LYS A 207 20.00 10.77 -1.24
N LYS A 208 21.11 10.27 -0.70
CA LYS A 208 22.45 10.84 -0.92
C LYS A 208 22.83 10.69 -2.40
N LYS A 209 23.35 11.77 -3.01
CA LYS A 209 23.95 11.73 -4.34
C LYS A 209 25.19 10.85 -4.39
#